data_2efccd40b77137504d126d65a1b25416
#
_entry.id   2efccd40b77137504d126d65a1b25416
#
_cell.length_a   1.000
_cell.length_b   1.000
_cell.length_c   1.000
_cell.angle_alpha   90.00
_cell.angle_beta   90.00
_cell.angle_gamma   90.00
#
_symmetry.space_group_name_H-M   'P 1'
#
loop_
_entity.id
_entity.type
_entity.pdbx_description
1 polymer ?
#
loop_
_entity_poly.entity_id
_entity_poly.type
_entity_poly.pdbx_seq_one_letter_code
_entity_poly.pdbx_strand_id
1 'polypeptide(L)'
;MHLNDVEKEILNGGQGEARRLALAVIVELGELFGAKALMPVSQVHIDTTVYMVDSGVEFAEKCAQLGGRFAVPTSLNASAIDHFRWQEYRVPPDLLDKCRRLENAYVAMGASPTWTCAPYQQGMIPRFGQQIAWGESNAIAFANSIIGARTNRYGDLMDICAGIVGRVPCFGLHLDENRKAELVISLEGFSQDALAADALYPLVGFLLGELAGDRVAALQGVPTDVKIDALKGLSAAAASSGAVGLFHVVGVTPEAQNLQMCLKGKKAKDKF
;
A
#
# COMPACT_ATOMS: atom_id res chain seq x y z
N MET A 1 2.94 11.18 -21.32
CA MET A 1 3.44 11.63 -19.98
C MET A 1 4.73 12.40 -20.12
N HIS A 2 4.97 13.44 -19.29
CA HIS A 2 6.25 14.18 -19.28
C HIS A 2 7.29 13.41 -18.47
N LEU A 3 8.45 13.16 -19.09
CA LEU A 3 9.60 12.51 -18.45
C LEU A 3 10.78 13.48 -18.41
N ASN A 4 11.49 13.53 -17.29
CA ASN A 4 12.75 14.26 -17.18
C ASN A 4 13.90 13.53 -17.89
N ASP A 5 15.08 14.15 -17.96
CA ASP A 5 16.19 13.62 -18.73
C ASP A 5 16.75 12.31 -18.15
N VAL A 6 16.73 12.14 -16.81
CA VAL A 6 17.16 10.89 -16.16
C VAL A 6 16.17 9.76 -16.48
N GLU A 7 14.87 10.03 -16.46
CA GLU A 7 13.83 9.05 -16.80
C GLU A 7 13.91 8.64 -18.28
N LYS A 8 14.18 9.57 -19.18
CA LYS A 8 14.44 9.28 -20.61
C LYS A 8 15.69 8.43 -20.79
N GLU A 9 16.78 8.74 -20.06
CA GLU A 9 18.01 7.97 -20.07
C GLU A 9 17.77 6.52 -19.63
N ILE A 10 16.99 6.32 -18.55
CA ILE A 10 16.61 4.98 -18.08
C ILE A 10 15.84 4.22 -19.16
N LEU A 11 14.83 4.82 -19.78
CA LEU A 11 14.05 4.18 -20.86
C LEU A 11 14.87 3.83 -22.09
N ASN A 12 15.93 4.59 -22.36
CA ASN A 12 16.88 4.32 -23.44
C ASN A 12 17.95 3.28 -23.05
N GLY A 13 17.88 2.69 -21.84
CA GLY A 13 18.80 1.65 -21.38
C GLY A 13 20.12 2.16 -20.78
N GLY A 14 20.30 3.47 -20.66
CA GLY A 14 21.55 4.08 -20.16
C GLY A 14 21.88 3.72 -18.69
N GLN A 15 20.90 3.22 -17.93
CA GLN A 15 21.09 2.80 -16.54
C GLN A 15 20.80 1.30 -16.33
N GLY A 16 20.88 0.50 -17.36
CA GLY A 16 20.72 -0.94 -17.35
C GLY A 16 19.30 -1.44 -17.64
N GLU A 17 19.23 -2.70 -18.04
CA GLU A 17 18.01 -3.28 -18.61
C GLU A 17 16.90 -3.50 -17.57
N ALA A 18 17.25 -3.84 -16.32
CA ALA A 18 16.26 -3.98 -15.26
C ALA A 18 15.52 -2.66 -14.98
N ARG A 19 16.26 -1.54 -14.91
CA ARG A 19 15.66 -0.21 -14.72
C ARG A 19 14.82 0.21 -15.92
N ARG A 20 15.29 -0.10 -17.14
CA ARG A 20 14.54 0.16 -18.37
C ARG A 20 13.19 -0.57 -18.36
N LEU A 21 13.20 -1.87 -18.07
CA LEU A 21 11.99 -2.70 -17.97
C LEU A 21 11.04 -2.14 -16.92
N ALA A 22 11.54 -1.92 -15.70
CA ALA A 22 10.72 -1.42 -14.58
C ALA A 22 10.12 -0.04 -14.88
N LEU A 23 10.89 0.88 -15.47
CA LEU A 23 10.38 2.20 -15.81
C LEU A 23 9.35 2.16 -16.95
N ALA A 24 9.52 1.27 -17.93
CA ALA A 24 8.55 1.10 -19.02
C ALA A 24 7.19 0.68 -18.47
N VAL A 25 7.14 -0.28 -17.52
CA VAL A 25 5.88 -0.68 -16.85
C VAL A 25 5.25 0.50 -16.10
N ILE A 26 6.05 1.28 -15.36
CA ILE A 26 5.57 2.44 -14.62
C ILE A 26 5.00 3.51 -15.56
N VAL A 27 5.64 3.76 -16.69
CA VAL A 27 5.22 4.75 -17.68
C VAL A 27 3.89 4.33 -18.33
N GLU A 28 3.78 3.08 -18.79
CA GLU A 28 2.55 2.55 -19.38
C GLU A 28 1.37 2.61 -18.41
N LEU A 29 1.60 2.21 -17.15
CA LEU A 29 0.58 2.34 -16.11
C LEU A 29 0.20 3.81 -15.89
N GLY A 30 1.18 4.69 -15.81
CA GLY A 30 0.96 6.13 -15.65
C GLY A 30 0.13 6.74 -16.79
N GLU A 31 0.39 6.34 -18.02
CA GLU A 31 -0.37 6.78 -19.19
C GLU A 31 -1.81 6.26 -19.16
N LEU A 32 -2.01 5.00 -18.76
CA LEU A 32 -3.33 4.40 -18.60
C LEU A 32 -4.20 5.18 -17.60
N PHE A 33 -3.60 5.65 -16.49
CA PHE A 33 -4.30 6.43 -15.46
C PHE A 33 -4.21 7.95 -15.66
N GLY A 34 -3.69 8.42 -16.79
CA GLY A 34 -3.62 9.83 -17.13
C GLY A 34 -2.64 10.65 -16.28
N ALA A 35 -1.64 9.99 -15.70
CA ALA A 35 -0.58 10.67 -14.97
C ALA A 35 0.23 11.58 -15.91
N LYS A 36 0.47 12.82 -15.47
CA LYS A 36 1.20 13.80 -16.28
C LYS A 36 2.72 13.69 -16.14
N ALA A 37 3.22 13.11 -15.07
CA ALA A 37 4.62 12.95 -14.75
C ALA A 37 4.83 11.80 -13.76
N LEU A 38 6.09 11.46 -13.49
CA LEU A 38 6.50 10.59 -12.39
C LEU A 38 6.89 11.41 -11.17
N MET A 39 6.84 10.79 -10.00
CA MET A 39 7.28 11.36 -8.74
C MET A 39 8.18 10.39 -7.96
N PRO A 40 9.15 10.89 -7.17
CA PRO A 40 9.99 10.03 -6.36
C PRO A 40 9.22 9.42 -5.19
N VAL A 41 9.57 8.20 -4.83
CA VAL A 41 9.16 7.56 -3.59
C VAL A 41 10.36 7.34 -2.68
N SER A 42 10.12 7.33 -1.37
CA SER A 42 11.18 7.23 -0.36
C SER A 42 11.41 5.82 0.13
N GLN A 43 10.44 4.94 -0.03
CA GLN A 43 10.51 3.53 0.36
C GLN A 43 9.42 2.71 -0.34
N VAL A 44 9.62 1.41 -0.38
CA VAL A 44 8.72 0.45 -1.00
C VAL A 44 8.46 -0.72 -0.05
N HIS A 45 7.26 -1.28 -0.12
CA HIS A 45 6.91 -2.54 0.52
C HIS A 45 6.31 -3.48 -0.52
N ILE A 46 7.00 -4.59 -0.79
CA ILE A 46 6.62 -5.56 -1.81
C ILE A 46 5.60 -6.54 -1.24
N ASP A 47 4.42 -6.60 -1.86
CA ASP A 47 3.35 -7.53 -1.49
C ASP A 47 3.53 -8.91 -2.10
N THR A 48 4.04 -8.99 -3.32
CA THR A 48 4.22 -10.21 -4.11
C THR A 48 5.27 -11.20 -3.59
N THR A 49 5.62 -11.16 -2.31
CA THR A 49 6.40 -12.20 -1.63
C THR A 49 5.58 -13.45 -1.34
N VAL A 50 4.27 -13.32 -1.26
CA VAL A 50 3.35 -14.45 -1.18
C VAL A 50 3.25 -15.07 -2.57
N TYR A 51 3.81 -16.28 -2.74
CA TYR A 51 3.68 -16.98 -4.02
C TYR A 51 2.21 -17.27 -4.34
N MET A 52 1.75 -16.76 -5.46
CA MET A 52 0.40 -16.98 -5.98
C MET A 52 0.44 -17.68 -7.35
N VAL A 53 1.35 -17.27 -8.23
CA VAL A 53 1.47 -17.76 -9.61
C VAL A 53 2.91 -17.72 -10.09
N ASP A 54 3.25 -18.56 -11.07
CA ASP A 54 4.62 -18.67 -11.59
C ASP A 54 5.14 -17.37 -12.23
N SER A 55 4.27 -16.57 -12.84
CA SER A 55 4.66 -15.31 -13.47
C SER A 55 5.29 -14.30 -12.49
N GLY A 56 4.90 -14.33 -11.20
CA GLY A 56 5.53 -13.52 -10.17
C GLY A 56 6.98 -13.92 -9.91
N VAL A 57 7.25 -15.24 -9.84
CA VAL A 57 8.61 -15.79 -9.71
C VAL A 57 9.45 -15.43 -10.92
N GLU A 58 8.94 -15.70 -12.13
CA GLU A 58 9.64 -15.43 -13.38
C GLU A 58 9.98 -13.94 -13.54
N PHE A 59 9.08 -13.05 -13.18
CA PHE A 59 9.32 -11.61 -13.23
C PHE A 59 10.40 -11.17 -12.25
N ALA A 60 10.34 -11.63 -10.99
CA ALA A 60 11.33 -11.30 -9.96
C ALA A 60 12.73 -11.83 -10.35
N GLU A 61 12.82 -13.08 -10.80
CA GLU A 61 14.06 -13.68 -11.27
C GLU A 61 14.61 -12.95 -12.51
N LYS A 62 13.73 -12.56 -13.46
CA LYS A 62 14.11 -11.79 -14.63
C LYS A 62 14.71 -10.44 -14.25
N CYS A 63 14.07 -9.71 -13.32
CA CYS A 63 14.61 -8.46 -12.82
C CYS A 63 15.98 -8.64 -12.16
N ALA A 64 16.15 -9.67 -11.33
CA ALA A 64 17.42 -9.98 -10.69
C ALA A 64 18.52 -10.35 -11.71
N GLN A 65 18.20 -11.21 -12.70
CA GLN A 65 19.11 -11.62 -13.79
C GLN A 65 19.55 -10.44 -14.66
N LEU A 66 18.68 -9.46 -14.86
CA LEU A 66 19.00 -8.21 -15.56
C LEU A 66 19.83 -7.22 -14.74
N GLY A 67 20.29 -7.62 -13.56
CA GLY A 67 21.10 -6.79 -12.66
C GLY A 67 20.28 -5.80 -11.83
N GLY A 68 18.98 -6.06 -11.64
CA GLY A 68 18.09 -5.22 -10.83
C GLY A 68 18.62 -5.00 -9.43
N ARG A 69 18.46 -3.76 -8.94
CA ARG A 69 18.73 -3.37 -7.56
C ARG A 69 17.67 -2.38 -7.14
N PHE A 70 17.19 -2.50 -5.92
CA PHE A 70 16.26 -1.53 -5.38
C PHE A 70 16.98 -0.20 -5.11
N ALA A 71 16.43 0.87 -5.66
CA ALA A 71 16.99 2.23 -5.56
C ALA A 71 16.61 2.94 -4.26
N VAL A 72 15.63 2.40 -3.53
CA VAL A 72 15.10 2.92 -2.26
C VAL A 72 14.99 1.78 -1.25
N PRO A 73 14.98 2.07 0.07
CA PRO A 73 14.69 1.06 1.08
C PRO A 73 13.43 0.28 0.74
N THR A 74 13.56 -1.03 0.64
CA THR A 74 12.49 -1.94 0.21
C THR A 74 12.35 -3.07 1.22
N SER A 75 11.15 -3.27 1.75
CA SER A 75 10.78 -4.33 2.68
C SER A 75 9.88 -5.36 2.00
N LEU A 76 9.79 -6.54 2.60
CA LEU A 76 9.05 -7.68 2.07
C LEU A 76 7.85 -8.02 2.95
N ASN A 77 6.71 -8.32 2.32
CA ASN A 77 5.52 -8.83 2.96
C ASN A 77 5.77 -10.25 3.53
N ALA A 78 4.76 -10.83 4.17
CA ALA A 78 4.83 -12.17 4.73
C ALA A 78 5.17 -13.19 3.63
N SER A 79 5.86 -14.26 4.02
CA SER A 79 6.10 -15.41 3.16
C SER A 79 4.86 -16.29 3.05
N ALA A 80 4.72 -17.01 1.95
CA ALA A 80 3.71 -18.07 1.81
C ALA A 80 4.06 -19.34 2.60
N ILE A 81 5.27 -19.43 3.14
CA ILE A 81 5.75 -20.59 3.90
C ILE A 81 6.35 -20.15 5.24
N ASP A 82 6.27 -21.02 6.23
CA ASP A 82 7.06 -20.85 7.46
C ASP A 82 8.51 -21.23 7.19
N HIS A 83 9.43 -20.28 7.34
CA HIS A 83 10.87 -20.48 7.04
C HIS A 83 11.55 -21.49 7.97
N PHE A 84 11.02 -21.71 9.18
CA PHE A 84 11.61 -22.56 10.20
C PHE A 84 10.91 -23.91 10.31
N ARG A 85 9.60 -23.97 10.11
CA ARG A 85 8.76 -25.14 10.40
C ARG A 85 8.04 -25.70 9.19
N TRP A 86 8.47 -25.36 7.97
CA TRP A 86 7.85 -25.79 6.71
C TRP A 86 7.73 -27.35 6.61
N GLN A 87 8.67 -28.13 7.22
CA GLN A 87 8.60 -29.58 7.25
C GLN A 87 7.41 -30.08 8.06
N GLU A 88 7.15 -29.44 9.23
CA GLU A 88 6.03 -29.79 10.11
C GLU A 88 4.68 -29.55 9.40
N TYR A 89 4.60 -28.48 8.60
CA TYR A 89 3.42 -28.15 7.81
C TYR A 89 3.30 -28.94 6.49
N ARG A 90 4.24 -29.86 6.23
CA ARG A 90 4.26 -30.73 5.03
C ARG A 90 4.11 -29.92 3.74
N VAL A 91 4.78 -28.77 3.65
CA VAL A 91 4.77 -27.93 2.45
C VAL A 91 5.25 -28.74 1.25
N PRO A 92 4.51 -28.78 0.15
CA PRO A 92 4.92 -29.50 -1.07
C PRO A 92 6.28 -28.99 -1.57
N PRO A 93 7.19 -29.88 -2.01
CA PRO A 93 8.56 -29.49 -2.41
C PRO A 93 8.62 -28.46 -3.54
N ASP A 94 7.72 -28.54 -4.51
CA ASP A 94 7.61 -27.60 -5.63
C ASP A 94 7.14 -26.22 -5.17
N LEU A 95 6.19 -26.15 -4.24
CA LEU A 95 5.76 -24.90 -3.63
C LEU A 95 6.91 -24.25 -2.81
N LEU A 96 7.60 -25.09 -2.03
CA LEU A 96 8.77 -24.63 -1.26
C LEU A 96 9.85 -24.03 -2.17
N ASP A 97 10.17 -24.71 -3.28
CA ASP A 97 11.15 -24.24 -4.26
C ASP A 97 10.75 -22.88 -4.85
N LYS A 98 9.51 -22.74 -5.31
CA LYS A 98 8.99 -21.51 -5.91
C LYS A 98 8.97 -20.36 -4.93
N CYS A 99 8.53 -20.56 -3.68
CA CYS A 99 8.59 -19.53 -2.64
C CYS A 99 10.03 -19.05 -2.41
N ARG A 100 10.97 -19.98 -2.24
CA ARG A 100 12.38 -19.65 -2.01
C ARG A 100 13.02 -18.93 -3.19
N ARG A 101 12.72 -19.32 -4.41
CA ARG A 101 13.21 -18.64 -5.62
C ARG A 101 12.72 -17.20 -5.68
N LEU A 102 11.41 -16.99 -5.43
CA LEU A 102 10.80 -15.66 -5.38
C LEU A 102 11.48 -14.76 -4.33
N GLU A 103 11.55 -15.25 -3.09
CA GLU A 103 12.15 -14.53 -1.96
C GLU A 103 13.64 -14.23 -2.19
N ASN A 104 14.40 -15.20 -2.68
CA ASN A 104 15.82 -15.05 -2.98
C ASN A 104 16.06 -14.00 -4.09
N ALA A 105 15.19 -13.92 -5.09
CA ALA A 105 15.29 -12.90 -6.13
C ALA A 105 15.15 -11.49 -5.54
N TYR A 106 14.18 -11.27 -4.64
CA TYR A 106 14.03 -9.97 -3.97
C TYR A 106 15.20 -9.63 -3.06
N VAL A 107 15.65 -10.57 -2.25
CA VAL A 107 16.81 -10.37 -1.37
C VAL A 107 18.08 -10.10 -2.18
N ALA A 108 18.28 -10.81 -3.29
CA ALA A 108 19.40 -10.57 -4.21
C ALA A 108 19.38 -9.17 -4.83
N MET A 109 18.19 -8.59 -5.05
CA MET A 109 18.04 -7.20 -5.50
C MET A 109 18.21 -6.16 -4.39
N GLY A 110 18.37 -6.58 -3.12
CA GLY A 110 18.64 -5.72 -1.97
C GLY A 110 17.43 -5.40 -1.09
N ALA A 111 16.34 -6.18 -1.18
CA ALA A 111 15.22 -6.04 -0.24
C ALA A 111 15.60 -6.51 1.18
N SER A 112 15.07 -5.83 2.18
CA SER A 112 15.14 -6.25 3.57
C SER A 112 14.11 -7.35 3.84
N PRO A 113 14.52 -8.54 4.32
CA PRO A 113 13.65 -9.68 4.56
C PRO A 113 12.85 -9.49 5.87
N THR A 114 11.87 -8.59 5.84
CA THR A 114 11.07 -8.20 7.00
C THR A 114 9.93 -9.16 7.31
N TRP A 115 9.44 -9.88 6.31
CA TRP A 115 8.39 -10.91 6.39
C TRP A 115 7.17 -10.47 7.19
N THR A 116 6.62 -9.30 6.88
CA THR A 116 5.52 -8.71 7.64
C THR A 116 4.50 -8.00 6.74
N CYS A 117 3.21 -8.14 7.04
CA CYS A 117 2.14 -7.32 6.45
C CYS A 117 2.04 -5.92 7.09
N ALA A 118 2.86 -5.63 8.11
CA ALA A 118 2.83 -4.37 8.84
C ALA A 118 4.23 -3.73 8.92
N PRO A 119 4.79 -3.24 7.79
CA PRO A 119 6.16 -2.72 7.72
C PRO A 119 6.39 -1.54 8.68
N TYR A 120 5.34 -0.79 8.98
CA TYR A 120 5.36 0.29 9.96
C TYR A 120 5.64 -0.18 11.41
N GLN A 121 5.53 -1.47 11.70
CA GLN A 121 5.92 -2.08 12.99
C GLN A 121 7.37 -2.56 13.00
N GLN A 122 8.03 -2.62 11.84
CA GLN A 122 9.40 -3.12 11.64
C GLN A 122 10.40 -1.99 11.29
N GLY A 123 10.11 -0.76 11.71
CA GLY A 123 10.99 0.38 11.49
C GLY A 123 10.83 1.09 10.14
N MET A 124 9.98 0.60 9.25
CA MET A 124 9.67 1.24 7.96
C MET A 124 8.50 2.24 8.09
N ILE A 125 8.59 3.15 9.06
CA ILE A 125 7.53 4.14 9.33
C ILE A 125 7.73 5.36 8.44
N PRO A 126 6.84 5.62 7.47
CA PRO A 126 6.91 6.84 6.68
C PRO A 126 6.46 8.05 7.52
N ARG A 127 6.84 9.25 7.08
CA ARG A 127 6.39 10.49 7.69
C ARG A 127 5.08 10.95 7.04
N PHE A 128 4.35 11.81 7.74
CA PHE A 128 3.20 12.52 7.17
C PHE A 128 3.57 13.19 5.83
N GLY A 129 2.74 13.02 4.81
CA GLY A 129 2.94 13.56 3.47
C GLY A 129 4.02 12.87 2.64
N GLN A 130 4.73 11.89 3.18
CA GLN A 130 5.81 11.19 2.47
C GLN A 130 5.24 10.28 1.37
N GLN A 131 5.80 10.39 0.17
CA GLN A 131 5.46 9.55 -0.97
C GLN A 131 6.15 8.18 -0.84
N ILE A 132 5.38 7.11 -0.91
CA ILE A 132 5.84 5.73 -0.78
C ILE A 132 5.16 4.86 -1.84
N ALA A 133 5.63 3.63 -2.05
CA ALA A 133 4.94 2.65 -2.89
C ALA A 133 4.82 1.33 -2.12
N TRP A 134 3.67 1.12 -1.51
CA TRP A 134 3.37 -0.10 -0.77
C TRP A 134 2.34 -0.94 -1.52
N GLY A 135 2.54 -2.26 -1.58
CA GLY A 135 1.66 -3.21 -2.25
C GLY A 135 0.59 -3.79 -1.32
N GLU A 136 0.93 -4.11 -0.06
CA GLU A 136 0.02 -4.74 0.90
C GLU A 136 -1.18 -3.86 1.25
N SER A 137 -2.38 -4.34 1.01
CA SER A 137 -3.61 -3.55 1.05
C SER A 137 -3.93 -2.96 2.44
N ASN A 138 -3.77 -3.74 3.51
CA ASN A 138 -3.98 -3.24 4.87
C ASN A 138 -2.93 -2.21 5.28
N ALA A 139 -1.68 -2.40 4.87
CA ALA A 139 -0.60 -1.46 5.12
C ALA A 139 -0.80 -0.14 4.37
N ILE A 140 -1.33 -0.19 3.15
CA ILE A 140 -1.72 0.98 2.36
C ILE A 140 -2.79 1.80 3.09
N ALA A 141 -3.88 1.15 3.52
CA ALA A 141 -4.97 1.81 4.24
C ALA A 141 -4.47 2.45 5.54
N PHE A 142 -3.61 1.75 6.29
CA PHE A 142 -3.01 2.27 7.51
C PHE A 142 -2.04 3.44 7.24
N ALA A 143 -1.15 3.30 6.25
CA ALA A 143 -0.19 4.35 5.91
C ALA A 143 -0.87 5.63 5.45
N ASN A 144 -1.86 5.52 4.56
CA ASN A 144 -2.60 6.67 4.07
C ASN A 144 -3.45 7.32 5.16
N SER A 145 -4.17 6.53 5.95
CA SER A 145 -5.19 7.03 6.89
C SER A 145 -4.60 7.43 8.23
N ILE A 146 -3.79 6.57 8.85
CA ILE A 146 -3.33 6.74 10.22
C ILE A 146 -2.01 7.51 10.28
N ILE A 147 -1.09 7.23 9.37
CA ILE A 147 0.20 7.92 9.29
C ILE A 147 0.08 9.19 8.47
N GLY A 148 -0.80 9.21 7.44
CA GLY A 148 -0.93 10.30 6.49
C GLY A 148 0.18 10.33 5.44
N ALA A 149 0.83 9.19 5.19
CA ALA A 149 1.69 8.98 4.03
C ALA A 149 0.86 8.90 2.75
N ARG A 150 1.50 8.79 1.60
CA ARG A 150 0.84 8.81 0.30
C ARG A 150 1.26 7.65 -0.56
N THR A 151 0.31 6.77 -0.86
CA THR A 151 0.48 5.65 -1.79
C THR A 151 -0.87 5.31 -2.42
N ASN A 152 -0.85 4.83 -3.66
CA ASN A 152 -2.01 4.19 -4.26
C ASN A 152 -2.11 2.73 -3.83
N ARG A 153 -3.25 2.09 -4.11
CA ARG A 153 -3.35 0.63 -4.19
C ARG A 153 -2.83 0.23 -5.56
N TYR A 154 -1.59 -0.19 -5.60
CA TYR A 154 -1.00 -0.70 -6.83
C TYR A 154 -1.33 -2.19 -6.99
N GLY A 155 -1.43 -2.65 -8.23
CA GLY A 155 -1.43 -4.07 -8.53
C GLY A 155 -0.05 -4.67 -8.34
N ASP A 156 -0.02 -6.00 -8.30
CA ASP A 156 1.21 -6.78 -8.20
C ASP A 156 2.23 -6.39 -9.28
N LEU A 157 3.50 -6.56 -8.97
CA LEU A 157 4.66 -6.20 -9.79
C LEU A 157 4.95 -4.70 -9.90
N MET A 158 3.97 -3.82 -9.64
CA MET A 158 4.19 -2.38 -9.67
C MET A 158 5.10 -1.90 -8.53
N ASP A 159 4.96 -2.50 -7.35
CA ASP A 159 5.81 -2.26 -6.19
C ASP A 159 7.28 -2.64 -6.47
N ILE A 160 7.52 -3.77 -7.14
CA ILE A 160 8.86 -4.19 -7.58
C ILE A 160 9.46 -3.13 -8.52
N CYS A 161 8.70 -2.73 -9.54
CA CYS A 161 9.14 -1.71 -10.50
C CYS A 161 9.43 -0.38 -9.81
N ALA A 162 8.55 0.06 -8.90
CA ALA A 162 8.73 1.26 -8.11
C ALA A 162 9.99 1.20 -7.24
N GLY A 163 10.28 0.03 -6.65
CA GLY A 163 11.50 -0.20 -5.88
C GLY A 163 12.77 -0.09 -6.71
N ILE A 164 12.81 -0.69 -7.90
CA ILE A 164 13.96 -0.67 -8.81
C ILE A 164 14.26 0.74 -9.34
N VAL A 165 13.22 1.53 -9.62
CA VAL A 165 13.39 2.87 -10.21
C VAL A 165 13.37 3.98 -9.17
N GLY A 166 12.71 3.80 -8.03
CA GLY A 166 12.45 4.83 -7.03
C GLY A 166 11.41 5.86 -7.48
N ARG A 167 10.49 5.47 -8.36
CA ARG A 167 9.47 6.34 -8.97
C ARG A 167 8.12 5.66 -9.03
N VAL A 168 7.06 6.49 -9.00
CA VAL A 168 5.67 6.10 -9.29
C VAL A 168 4.99 7.16 -10.15
N PRO A 169 3.90 6.82 -10.86
CA PRO A 169 3.12 7.82 -11.59
C PRO A 169 2.43 8.80 -10.63
N CYS A 170 2.40 10.07 -11.00
CA CYS A 170 1.78 11.16 -10.23
C CYS A 170 0.25 11.19 -10.46
N PHE A 171 -0.50 10.35 -9.74
CA PHE A 171 -1.96 10.27 -9.81
C PHE A 171 -2.57 9.70 -8.52
N GLY A 172 -3.89 9.64 -8.46
CA GLY A 172 -4.65 8.98 -7.39
C GLY A 172 -4.36 9.56 -6.00
N LEU A 173 -4.17 8.71 -5.00
CA LEU A 173 -3.98 9.10 -3.59
C LEU A 173 -2.63 9.74 -3.29
N HIS A 174 -1.72 9.80 -4.26
CA HIS A 174 -0.51 10.63 -4.18
C HIS A 174 -0.81 12.13 -4.18
N LEU A 175 -1.96 12.54 -4.74
CA LEU A 175 -2.38 13.92 -4.93
C LEU A 175 -3.39 14.35 -3.86
N ASP A 176 -3.20 15.54 -3.28
CA ASP A 176 -4.03 16.07 -2.21
C ASP A 176 -5.51 16.23 -2.58
N GLU A 177 -5.78 16.59 -3.83
CA GLU A 177 -7.14 16.76 -4.35
C GLU A 177 -7.97 15.47 -4.36
N ASN A 178 -7.33 14.31 -4.43
CA ASN A 178 -7.99 13.00 -4.47
C ASN A 178 -8.19 12.37 -3.09
N ARG A 179 -7.71 13.03 -2.02
CA ARG A 179 -7.77 12.53 -0.65
C ARG A 179 -8.98 13.06 0.13
N LYS A 180 -9.98 13.60 -0.56
CA LYS A 180 -11.19 14.16 0.03
C LYS A 180 -12.23 13.09 0.25
N ALA A 181 -12.86 13.08 1.44
CA ALA A 181 -13.97 12.19 1.72
C ALA A 181 -15.19 12.52 0.83
N GLU A 182 -15.77 11.49 0.27
CA GLU A 182 -16.98 11.55 -0.55
C GLU A 182 -18.21 11.06 0.20
N LEU A 183 -18.01 10.21 1.21
CA LEU A 183 -19.09 9.72 2.06
C LEU A 183 -18.73 9.89 3.54
N VAL A 184 -19.74 9.97 4.38
CA VAL A 184 -19.63 10.04 5.86
C VAL A 184 -20.38 8.88 6.48
N ILE A 185 -19.69 8.16 7.37
CA ILE A 185 -20.28 7.12 8.21
C ILE A 185 -20.25 7.62 9.65
N SER A 186 -21.39 7.59 10.35
CA SER A 186 -21.50 8.10 11.71
C SER A 186 -21.69 6.97 12.71
N LEU A 187 -20.88 6.98 13.76
CA LEU A 187 -21.02 6.16 14.96
C LEU A 187 -21.68 6.95 16.12
N GLU A 188 -22.21 8.14 15.81
CA GLU A 188 -22.96 8.92 16.80
C GLU A 188 -24.19 8.13 17.29
N GLY A 189 -24.34 8.05 18.62
CA GLY A 189 -25.40 7.25 19.24
C GLY A 189 -25.00 5.86 19.72
N PHE A 190 -23.80 5.41 19.39
CA PHE A 190 -23.26 4.20 20.02
C PHE A 190 -22.93 4.46 21.49
N SER A 191 -23.17 3.47 22.36
CA SER A 191 -22.78 3.56 23.76
C SER A 191 -21.26 3.55 23.94
N GLN A 192 -20.78 4.09 25.05
CA GLN A 192 -19.34 4.07 25.38
C GLN A 192 -18.81 2.65 25.46
N ASP A 193 -19.57 1.70 26.00
CA ASP A 193 -19.19 0.28 26.07
C ASP A 193 -19.04 -0.33 24.68
N ALA A 194 -19.93 0.01 23.75
CA ALA A 194 -19.80 -0.44 22.36
C ALA A 194 -18.56 0.16 21.68
N LEU A 195 -18.30 1.46 21.87
CA LEU A 195 -17.12 2.14 21.32
C LEU A 195 -15.80 1.66 21.94
N ALA A 196 -15.84 1.08 23.15
CA ALA A 196 -14.67 0.47 23.80
C ALA A 196 -14.43 -1.00 23.40
N ALA A 197 -15.38 -1.63 22.71
CA ALA A 197 -15.27 -3.03 22.32
C ALA A 197 -14.27 -3.22 21.16
N ASP A 198 -13.26 -4.05 21.37
CA ASP A 198 -12.20 -4.32 20.36
C ASP A 198 -12.78 -4.86 19.03
N ALA A 199 -13.87 -5.64 19.09
CA ALA A 199 -14.53 -6.21 17.92
C ALA A 199 -15.29 -5.17 17.06
N LEU A 200 -15.62 -4.00 17.60
CA LEU A 200 -16.37 -2.98 16.86
C LEU A 200 -15.60 -2.49 15.64
N TYR A 201 -14.32 -2.19 15.79
CA TYR A 201 -13.54 -1.53 14.74
C TYR A 201 -13.31 -2.39 13.50
N PRO A 202 -13.00 -3.69 13.58
CA PRO A 202 -13.03 -4.56 12.42
C PRO A 202 -14.40 -4.64 11.73
N LEU A 203 -15.51 -4.67 12.49
CA LEU A 203 -16.86 -4.66 11.93
C LEU A 203 -17.18 -3.35 11.20
N VAL A 204 -16.83 -2.21 11.81
CA VAL A 204 -16.95 -0.88 11.18
C VAL A 204 -16.08 -0.81 9.93
N GLY A 205 -14.86 -1.34 9.98
CA GLY A 205 -13.97 -1.41 8.81
C GLY A 205 -14.56 -2.23 7.69
N PHE A 206 -15.13 -3.39 7.99
CA PHE A 206 -15.82 -4.23 7.00
C PHE A 206 -16.99 -3.46 6.35
N LEU A 207 -17.85 -2.86 7.14
CA LEU A 207 -18.97 -2.05 6.66
C LEU A 207 -18.49 -0.84 5.83
N LEU A 208 -17.41 -0.20 6.27
CA LEU A 208 -16.79 0.92 5.53
C LEU A 208 -16.36 0.47 4.14
N GLY A 209 -15.70 -0.68 4.01
CA GLY A 209 -15.29 -1.23 2.72
C GLY A 209 -16.47 -1.52 1.79
N GLU A 210 -17.53 -2.15 2.31
CA GLU A 210 -18.76 -2.42 1.56
C GLU A 210 -19.45 -1.14 1.05
N LEU A 211 -19.52 -0.11 1.91
CA LEU A 211 -20.19 1.17 1.57
C LEU A 211 -19.34 2.07 0.69
N ALA A 212 -18.04 2.11 0.92
CA ALA A 212 -17.13 3.01 0.22
C ALA A 212 -16.70 2.47 -1.15
N GLY A 213 -16.48 1.16 -1.27
CA GLY A 213 -15.81 0.60 -2.45
C GLY A 213 -14.37 1.12 -2.56
N ASP A 214 -14.11 1.96 -3.55
CA ASP A 214 -12.82 2.65 -3.77
C ASP A 214 -12.82 4.13 -3.33
N ARG A 215 -13.97 4.66 -2.89
CA ARG A 215 -14.12 6.04 -2.45
C ARG A 215 -13.47 6.29 -1.10
N VAL A 216 -13.05 7.52 -0.85
CA VAL A 216 -12.57 7.95 0.47
C VAL A 216 -13.77 8.20 1.40
N ALA A 217 -13.78 7.55 2.55
CA ALA A 217 -14.80 7.72 3.59
C ALA A 217 -14.27 8.54 4.77
N ALA A 218 -15.17 9.23 5.48
CA ALA A 218 -14.93 9.82 6.79
C ALA A 218 -15.80 9.15 7.86
N LEU A 219 -15.17 8.66 8.92
CA LEU A 219 -15.83 8.14 10.12
C LEU A 219 -15.97 9.24 11.16
N GLN A 220 -17.19 9.44 11.69
CA GLN A 220 -17.52 10.39 12.73
C GLN A 220 -18.00 9.67 14.00
N GLY A 221 -17.73 10.23 15.18
CA GLY A 221 -18.18 9.64 16.46
C GLY A 221 -17.22 8.60 17.04
N VAL A 222 -16.01 8.44 16.48
CA VAL A 222 -14.94 7.63 17.08
C VAL A 222 -14.29 8.42 18.22
N PRO A 223 -14.05 7.82 19.39
CA PRO A 223 -13.32 8.48 20.48
C PRO A 223 -11.92 8.90 20.09
N THR A 224 -11.46 10.05 20.57
CA THR A 224 -10.12 10.58 20.25
C THR A 224 -8.96 9.80 20.88
N ASP A 225 -9.26 9.00 21.90
CA ASP A 225 -8.33 8.12 22.62
C ASP A 225 -8.38 6.66 22.11
N VAL A 226 -9.00 6.44 20.94
CA VAL A 226 -9.05 5.12 20.31
C VAL A 226 -7.66 4.51 20.16
N LYS A 227 -7.52 3.24 20.53
CA LYS A 227 -6.24 2.53 20.48
C LYS A 227 -5.77 2.31 19.04
N ILE A 228 -4.45 2.35 18.84
CA ILE A 228 -3.83 2.10 17.54
C ILE A 228 -4.18 0.71 16.96
N ASP A 229 -4.35 -0.30 17.82
CA ASP A 229 -4.70 -1.65 17.39
C ASP A 229 -6.13 -1.74 16.86
N ALA A 230 -7.05 -0.94 17.40
CA ALA A 230 -8.41 -0.79 16.86
C ALA A 230 -8.36 -0.18 15.44
N LEU A 231 -7.54 0.84 15.23
CA LEU A 231 -7.35 1.47 13.92
C LEU A 231 -6.67 0.52 12.92
N LYS A 232 -5.76 -0.36 13.36
CA LYS A 232 -5.21 -1.43 12.51
C LYS A 232 -6.28 -2.41 12.07
N GLY A 233 -7.11 -2.87 13.02
CA GLY A 233 -8.23 -3.77 12.72
C GLY A 233 -9.22 -3.16 11.75
N LEU A 234 -9.55 -1.88 11.93
CA LEU A 234 -10.38 -1.10 11.01
C LEU A 234 -9.76 -1.03 9.61
N SER A 235 -8.46 -0.69 9.53
CA SER A 235 -7.74 -0.58 8.25
C SER A 235 -7.72 -1.91 7.50
N ALA A 236 -7.41 -3.01 8.20
CA ALA A 236 -7.35 -4.35 7.61
C ALA A 236 -8.72 -4.79 7.07
N ALA A 237 -9.78 -4.61 7.86
CA ALA A 237 -11.12 -4.99 7.45
C ALA A 237 -11.63 -4.15 6.27
N ALA A 238 -11.41 -2.83 6.29
CA ALA A 238 -11.80 -1.93 5.20
C ALA A 238 -11.07 -2.23 3.89
N ALA A 239 -9.79 -2.58 3.96
CA ALA A 239 -9.00 -2.95 2.79
C ALA A 239 -9.39 -4.31 2.21
N SER A 240 -9.91 -5.23 3.05
CA SER A 240 -10.31 -6.60 2.64
C SER A 240 -11.74 -6.66 2.09
N SER A 241 -12.68 -5.88 2.65
CA SER A 241 -14.09 -5.87 2.22
C SER A 241 -14.37 -4.96 1.03
N GLY A 242 -13.47 -4.00 0.76
CA GLY A 242 -13.57 -3.06 -0.35
C GLY A 242 -12.20 -2.71 -0.93
N ALA A 243 -12.18 -1.78 -1.89
CA ALA A 243 -10.94 -1.27 -2.47
C ALA A 243 -10.39 -0.04 -1.73
N VAL A 244 -10.65 0.08 -0.43
CA VAL A 244 -10.32 1.24 0.40
C VAL A 244 -8.81 1.41 0.51
N GLY A 245 -8.29 2.49 -0.08
CA GLY A 245 -6.89 2.88 0.07
C GLY A 245 -6.67 4.00 1.09
N LEU A 246 -7.73 4.75 1.42
CA LEU A 246 -7.72 5.86 2.39
C LEU A 246 -9.10 6.00 3.02
N PHE A 247 -9.12 6.22 4.32
CA PHE A 247 -10.27 6.72 5.08
C PHE A 247 -9.81 7.77 6.09
N HIS A 248 -10.75 8.58 6.57
CA HIS A 248 -10.52 9.55 7.61
C HIS A 248 -11.28 9.15 8.88
N VAL A 249 -10.68 9.36 10.05
CA VAL A 249 -11.38 9.29 11.35
C VAL A 249 -11.34 10.69 11.94
N VAL A 250 -12.51 11.34 12.00
CA VAL A 250 -12.65 12.73 12.39
C VAL A 250 -12.16 12.94 13.83
N GLY A 251 -11.26 13.88 14.04
CA GLY A 251 -10.62 14.17 15.33
C GLY A 251 -9.48 13.23 15.71
N VAL A 252 -9.17 12.21 14.88
CA VAL A 252 -8.15 11.18 15.18
C VAL A 252 -7.04 11.16 14.14
N THR A 253 -7.41 11.02 12.86
CA THR A 253 -6.40 10.88 11.80
C THR A 253 -5.84 12.23 11.35
N PRO A 254 -4.56 12.30 10.90
CA PRO A 254 -3.84 13.56 10.75
C PRO A 254 -4.45 14.51 9.71
N GLU A 255 -5.12 14.00 8.68
CA GLU A 255 -5.78 14.82 7.67
C GLU A 255 -7.23 15.18 8.03
N ALA A 256 -7.73 14.78 9.21
CA ALA A 256 -9.13 14.84 9.61
C ALA A 256 -9.35 15.46 11.00
N GLN A 257 -8.71 16.58 11.31
CA GLN A 257 -8.92 17.28 12.60
C GLN A 257 -10.39 17.66 12.85
N ASN A 258 -11.14 17.86 11.78
CA ASN A 258 -12.59 18.03 11.81
C ASN A 258 -13.21 17.56 10.48
N LEU A 259 -14.52 17.36 10.45
CA LEU A 259 -15.23 16.88 9.27
C LEU A 259 -15.06 17.82 8.05
N GLN A 260 -15.07 19.12 8.27
CA GLN A 260 -14.94 20.09 7.19
C GLN A 260 -13.60 19.97 6.48
N MET A 261 -12.51 19.68 7.21
CA MET A 261 -11.19 19.43 6.62
C MET A 261 -11.18 18.19 5.75
N CYS A 262 -11.82 17.11 6.16
CA CYS A 262 -11.92 15.89 5.36
C CYS A 262 -12.63 16.16 4.02
N LEU A 263 -13.74 16.88 4.07
CA LEU A 263 -14.55 17.22 2.91
C LEU A 263 -13.95 18.37 2.07
N LYS A 264 -12.98 19.13 2.64
CA LYS A 264 -12.34 20.31 2.01
C LYS A 264 -13.37 21.25 1.33
N GLY A 265 -14.45 21.54 2.03
CA GLY A 265 -15.53 22.41 1.60
C GLY A 265 -16.55 21.76 0.65
N LYS A 266 -16.40 20.49 0.28
CA LYS A 266 -17.41 19.73 -0.45
C LYS A 266 -18.45 19.16 0.53
N LYS A 267 -19.71 19.08 0.07
CA LYS A 267 -20.73 18.26 0.79
C LYS A 267 -20.42 16.79 0.51
N ALA A 268 -20.61 15.94 1.53
CA ALA A 268 -20.59 14.50 1.30
C ALA A 268 -21.69 14.14 0.28
N LYS A 269 -21.39 13.22 -0.63
CA LYS A 269 -22.37 12.70 -1.58
C LYS A 269 -23.38 11.82 -0.87
N ASP A 270 -22.91 11.00 0.07
CA ASP A 270 -23.71 10.06 0.85
C ASP A 270 -23.42 10.21 2.35
N LYS A 271 -24.43 9.94 3.17
CA LYS A 271 -24.31 9.94 4.62
C LYS A 271 -25.05 8.71 5.18
N PHE A 272 -24.37 7.89 5.98
CA PHE A 272 -24.85 6.67 6.60
C PHE A 272 -24.73 6.72 8.12
#